data_9e1e1fd80bb7adc290b6f32144fcb271
#
_entry.id   9e1e1fd80bb7adc290b6f32144fcb271
#
_cell.length_a   1.000
_cell.length_b   1.000
_cell.length_c   1.000
_cell.angle_alpha   90.00
_cell.angle_beta   90.00
_cell.angle_gamma   90.00
#
_symmetry.space_group_name_H-M   'P 1'
#
loop_
_entity.id
_entity.type
_entity.pdbx_description
1 polymer ?
#
loop_
_entity_poly.entity_id
_entity_poly.type
_entity_poly.pdbx_seq_one_letter_code
_entity_poly.pdbx_strand_id
1 'polypeptide(L)' 'MIDDSAVYGFLDEYKLRCGITERYIDLSSEVGELGKELLKATDYGKVDFRMTADTEQELGDCLFSLIALSR' A
#
# COMPACT_ATOMS: atom_id res chain seq x y z
N MET A 1 2.51 -12.29 -3.93
CA MET A 1 3.41 -11.14 -3.69
C MET A 1 3.54 -10.34 -4.98
N ILE A 2 3.66 -9.03 -4.89
CA ILE A 2 3.82 -8.17 -6.06
C ILE A 2 5.20 -8.39 -6.68
N ASP A 3 5.24 -8.52 -8.00
CA ASP A 3 6.47 -8.60 -8.76
C ASP A 3 7.08 -7.19 -8.86
N ASP A 4 8.29 -7.02 -8.35
CA ASP A 4 9.01 -5.75 -8.37
C ASP A 4 9.14 -5.20 -9.79
N SER A 5 9.41 -6.09 -10.76
CA SER A 5 9.54 -5.70 -12.17
C SER A 5 8.26 -5.07 -12.71
N ALA A 6 7.08 -5.58 -12.29
CA ALA A 6 5.80 -5.02 -12.73
C ALA A 6 5.60 -3.61 -12.20
N VAL A 7 5.98 -3.35 -10.94
CA VAL A 7 5.90 -2.00 -10.36
C VAL A 7 6.86 -1.05 -11.07
N TYR A 8 8.09 -1.45 -11.29
CA TYR A 8 9.09 -0.62 -11.96
C TYR A 8 8.69 -0.32 -13.40
N GLY A 9 8.17 -1.32 -14.12
CA GLY A 9 7.66 -1.12 -15.47
C GLY A 9 6.52 -0.12 -15.52
N PHE A 10 5.59 -0.20 -14.56
CA PHE A 10 4.48 0.74 -14.45
C PHE A 10 4.99 2.17 -14.21
N LEU A 11 5.93 2.35 -13.28
CA LEU A 11 6.50 3.67 -12.97
C LEU A 11 7.20 4.27 -14.18
N ASP A 12 7.96 3.47 -14.93
CA ASP A 12 8.67 3.93 -16.11
C ASP A 12 7.70 4.29 -17.24
N GLU A 13 6.70 3.43 -17.50
CA GLU A 13 5.75 3.63 -18.58
C GLU A 13 4.91 4.90 -18.41
N TYR A 14 4.47 5.16 -17.19
CA TYR A 14 3.61 6.31 -16.90
C TYR A 14 4.37 7.51 -16.37
N LYS A 15 5.70 7.44 -16.31
CA LYS A 15 6.57 8.54 -15.84
C LYS A 15 6.20 9.00 -14.44
N LEU A 16 5.84 8.06 -13.56
CA LEU A 16 5.41 8.34 -12.20
C LEU A 16 6.56 8.41 -11.20
N ARG A 17 7.80 8.45 -11.67
CA ARG A 17 8.95 8.59 -10.79
C ARG A 17 9.00 9.99 -10.21
N CYS A 18 9.20 10.05 -8.91
CA CYS A 18 9.35 11.31 -8.17
C CYS A 18 10.40 11.12 -7.08
N GLY A 19 10.64 12.16 -6.29
CA GLY A 19 11.66 12.12 -5.25
C GLY A 19 11.31 11.17 -4.11
N ILE A 20 12.33 10.83 -3.32
CA ILE A 20 12.17 9.90 -2.19
C ILE A 20 11.20 10.44 -1.14
N THR A 21 11.17 11.76 -0.94
CA THR A 21 10.28 12.38 0.04
C THR A 21 8.81 12.13 -0.33
N GLU A 22 8.46 12.34 -1.59
CA GLU A 22 7.10 12.10 -2.08
C GLU A 22 6.73 10.63 -1.98
N ARG A 23 7.67 9.74 -2.27
CA ARG A 23 7.48 8.29 -2.12
C ARG A 23 7.24 7.89 -0.68
N TYR A 24 7.98 8.50 0.25
CA TYR A 24 7.80 8.23 1.67
C TYR A 24 6.44 8.72 2.17
N ILE A 25 6.03 9.91 1.77
CA ILE A 25 4.74 10.46 2.16
C ILE A 25 3.61 9.58 1.62
N ASP A 26 3.73 9.12 0.39
CA ASP A 26 2.76 8.23 -0.23
C ASP A 26 2.66 6.91 0.53
N LEU A 27 3.79 6.30 0.85
CA LEU A 27 3.82 5.07 1.65
C LEU A 27 3.17 5.29 3.02
N SER A 28 3.47 6.38 3.69
CA SER A 28 2.89 6.69 5.00
C SER A 28 1.37 6.81 4.93
N SER A 29 0.87 7.43 3.86
CA SER A 29 -0.56 7.55 3.60
C SER A 29 -1.20 6.18 3.41
N GLU A 30 -0.59 5.31 2.62
CA GLU A 30 -1.12 3.96 2.37
C GLU A 30 -1.11 3.10 3.63
N VAL A 31 -0.08 3.22 4.48
CA VAL A 31 -0.04 2.53 5.78
C VAL A 31 -1.20 2.99 6.65
N GLY A 32 -1.50 4.29 6.65
CA GLY A 32 -2.66 4.84 7.37
C GLY A 32 -3.98 4.26 6.88
N GLU A 33 -4.16 4.16 5.56
CA GLU A 33 -5.37 3.55 4.98
C GLU A 33 -5.51 2.08 5.37
N LEU A 34 -4.41 1.33 5.37
CA LEU A 34 -4.42 -0.06 5.83
C LEU A 34 -4.84 -0.13 7.29
N GLY A 35 -4.33 0.76 8.15
CA GLY A 35 -4.71 0.81 9.56
C GLY A 35 -6.20 1.04 9.74
N LYS A 36 -6.80 1.93 8.96
CA LYS A 36 -8.24 2.19 8.99
C LYS A 36 -9.03 0.94 8.60
N GLU A 37 -8.62 0.22 7.58
CA GLU A 37 -9.30 -1.01 7.16
C GLU A 37 -9.20 -2.10 8.24
N LEU A 38 -8.06 -2.22 8.93
CA LEU A 38 -7.91 -3.17 10.03
C LEU A 38 -8.83 -2.82 11.21
N LEU A 39 -8.97 -1.53 11.52
CA LEU A 39 -9.90 -1.09 12.55
C LEU A 39 -11.34 -1.43 12.18
N LYS A 40 -11.73 -1.22 10.93
CA LYS A 40 -13.07 -1.57 10.45
C LYS A 40 -13.30 -3.08 10.48
N ALA A 41 -12.34 -3.86 10.00
CA ALA A 41 -12.47 -5.31 9.91
C ALA A 41 -12.56 -5.98 11.28
N THR A 42 -12.01 -5.36 12.32
CA THR A 42 -12.04 -5.90 13.69
C THR A 42 -13.03 -5.17 14.60
N ASP A 43 -13.83 -4.28 14.04
CA ASP A 43 -14.72 -3.41 14.82
C ASP A 43 -13.96 -2.74 15.97
N TYR A 44 -12.84 -2.08 15.61
CA TYR A 44 -11.94 -1.40 16.54
C TYR A 44 -11.35 -2.34 17.60
N GLY A 45 -10.99 -3.56 17.17
CA GLY A 45 -10.38 -4.54 18.04
C GLY A 45 -11.34 -5.40 18.86
N LYS A 46 -12.64 -5.27 18.64
CA LYS A 46 -13.65 -5.98 19.40
C LYS A 46 -13.92 -7.40 18.90
N VAL A 47 -13.61 -7.67 17.64
CA VAL A 47 -13.81 -8.99 17.02
C VAL A 47 -12.52 -9.44 16.34
N ASP A 48 -12.40 -10.75 16.15
CA ASP A 48 -11.23 -11.32 15.51
C ASP A 48 -11.14 -10.84 14.05
N PHE A 49 -9.90 -10.63 13.61
CA PHE A 49 -9.64 -10.21 12.25
C PHE A 49 -10.02 -11.30 11.24
N ARG A 50 -10.66 -10.89 10.15
CA ARG A 50 -10.85 -11.71 8.96
C ARG A 50 -10.50 -10.87 7.74
N MET A 51 -9.77 -11.47 6.81
CA MET A 51 -9.40 -10.77 5.58
C MET A 51 -10.63 -10.35 4.79
N THR A 52 -10.67 -9.09 4.39
CA THR A 52 -11.71 -8.55 3.51
C THR A 52 -11.07 -8.13 2.19
N ALA A 53 -11.89 -7.96 1.15
CA ALA A 53 -11.41 -7.46 -0.13
C ALA A 53 -10.79 -6.06 0.02
N ASP A 54 -11.37 -5.21 0.87
CA ASP A 54 -10.85 -3.86 1.10
C ASP A 54 -9.50 -3.89 1.81
N THR A 55 -9.33 -4.77 2.82
CA THR A 55 -8.05 -4.94 3.49
C THR A 55 -6.98 -5.45 2.53
N GLU A 56 -7.32 -6.42 1.69
CA GLU A 56 -6.41 -6.96 0.69
C GLU A 56 -5.97 -5.88 -0.30
N GLN A 57 -6.90 -5.02 -0.73
CA GLN A 57 -6.62 -3.90 -1.62
C GLN A 57 -5.63 -2.93 -0.97
N GLU A 58 -5.87 -2.54 0.28
CA GLU A 58 -5.00 -1.60 0.99
C GLU A 58 -3.61 -2.20 1.26
N LEU A 59 -3.54 -3.50 1.53
CA LEU A 59 -2.26 -4.18 1.69
C LEU A 59 -1.47 -4.15 0.38
N GLY A 60 -2.14 -4.39 -0.75
CA GLY A 60 -1.52 -4.29 -2.07
C GLY A 60 -1.01 -2.89 -2.37
N ASP A 61 -1.78 -1.87 -2.00
CA ASP A 61 -1.38 -0.47 -2.18
C ASP A 61 -0.14 -0.13 -1.36
N CYS A 62 -0.04 -0.66 -0.12
CA CYS A 62 1.15 -0.50 0.71
C CYS A 62 2.38 -1.15 0.07
N LEU A 63 2.22 -2.37 -0.44
CA LEU A 63 3.31 -3.07 -1.12
C LEU A 63 3.79 -2.32 -2.36
N PHE A 64 2.85 -1.80 -3.15
CA PHE A 64 3.18 -0.99 -4.33
C PHE A 64 4.01 0.24 -3.91
N SER A 65 3.54 0.99 -2.92
CA SER A 65 4.21 2.20 -2.44
C SER A 65 5.60 1.90 -1.87
N LEU A 66 5.74 0.78 -1.15
CA LEU A 66 7.02 0.37 -0.58
C LEU A 66 8.03 0.03 -1.70
N ILE A 67 7.60 -0.72 -2.69
CA ILE A 67 8.46 -1.07 -3.83
C ILE A 67 8.85 0.20 -4.61
N ALA A 68 7.91 1.11 -4.82
CA ALA A 68 8.17 2.38 -5.49
C ALA A 68 9.21 3.21 -4.72
N LEU A 69 9.11 3.25 -3.39
CA LEU A 69 10.10 3.94 -2.55
C LEU A 69 11.48 3.32 -2.66
N SER A 70 11.55 1.99 -2.77
CA SER A 70 12.83 1.27 -2.83
C SER A 70 13.57 1.48 -4.15
N ARG A 71 12.91 1.99 -5.16
CA ARG A 71 13.49 2.27 -6.47
C ARG A 71 14.41 3.49 -6.42
#